data_0aa1276bf2a30aeeb74ee0a382d409f3
#
_entry.id   0aa1276bf2a30aeeb74ee0a382d409f3
#
_cell.length_a   1.000
_cell.length_b   1.000
_cell.length_c   1.000
_cell.angle_alpha   90.00
_cell.angle_beta   90.00
_cell.angle_gamma   90.00
#
_symmetry.space_group_name_H-M   'P 1'
#
loop_
_entity.id
_entity.type
_entity.pdbx_description
1 polymer ?
#
loop_
_entity_poly.entity_id
_entity_poly.type
_entity_poly.pdbx_seq_one_letter_code
_entity_poly.pdbx_strand_id
1 'polypeptide(L)'
;MKRFLASLLLITSSLVSAAEFTGAGATFPYPIYAKWAEAYKASTGIGLNYQSIGSGGGIRQIKAKTVDFGASDMPLKPEELDKEGLTQFPAIIGGVVPVYNLDGIEPGKLRLTPEIVANIHLGKITKWNDKAIVDINPGVNLPAINITVIHRADGSGTTFIWTNFLGKAHPEFAKAVGEGTAVKWPTGVGGKGNEGVAAQVQRLKGAFGYVEYAYAKRNKIPYAALKNKDGVFVLPDDSTFKAAAANADWKNAPGMYLLLTWQSGKDAWPATGASFILMHKQQADALTGRAVLKFFDWSYKNGGKMSEELEYVHMPADVIKLVQENWKRDFKGPDGNAIWK
;
A
#
# COMPACT_ATOMS: atom_id res chain seq x y z
N MET A 1 -74.54 23.76 5.65
CA MET A 1 -73.57 22.70 5.99
C MET A 1 -72.52 22.68 4.87
N LYS A 2 -71.39 23.31 5.12
CA LYS A 2 -70.23 23.34 4.19
C LYS A 2 -69.22 22.29 4.63
N ARG A 3 -69.00 21.26 3.83
CA ARG A 3 -67.98 20.22 4.06
C ARG A 3 -66.64 20.72 3.53
N PHE A 4 -65.67 20.94 4.43
CA PHE A 4 -64.24 21.16 4.09
C PHE A 4 -63.59 19.79 3.86
N LEU A 5 -63.18 19.50 2.63
CA LEU A 5 -62.26 18.41 2.34
C LEU A 5 -60.81 18.92 2.59
N ALA A 6 -60.18 18.38 3.61
CA ALA A 6 -58.73 18.58 3.84
C ALA A 6 -57.98 17.53 3.03
N SER A 7 -57.33 17.94 1.94
CA SER A 7 -56.38 17.11 1.17
C SER A 7 -55.08 16.98 1.92
N LEU A 8 -54.80 15.80 2.44
CA LEU A 8 -53.53 15.45 3.09
C LEU A 8 -52.51 15.12 2.00
N LEU A 9 -51.58 16.07 1.72
CA LEU A 9 -50.40 15.81 0.87
C LEU A 9 -49.43 14.91 1.63
N LEU A 10 -49.36 13.63 1.27
CA LEU A 10 -48.29 12.74 1.68
C LEU A 10 -47.01 13.11 0.89
N ILE A 11 -46.09 13.79 1.56
CA ILE A 11 -44.74 13.98 1.06
C ILE A 11 -44.01 12.66 1.30
N THR A 12 -43.91 11.81 0.28
CA THR A 12 -43.04 10.65 0.28
C THR A 12 -41.60 11.18 0.11
N SER A 13 -40.89 11.35 1.21
CA SER A 13 -39.46 11.52 1.19
C SER A 13 -38.82 10.22 0.69
N SER A 14 -38.49 10.18 -0.59
CA SER A 14 -37.62 9.15 -1.16
C SER A 14 -36.29 9.22 -0.42
N LEU A 15 -36.01 8.24 0.45
CA LEU A 15 -34.67 8.00 0.97
C LEU A 15 -33.80 7.66 -0.25
N VAL A 16 -33.11 8.66 -0.78
CA VAL A 16 -32.04 8.42 -1.74
C VAL A 16 -30.96 7.65 -0.97
N SER A 17 -30.96 6.32 -1.12
CA SER A 17 -29.82 5.52 -0.68
C SER A 17 -28.59 6.08 -1.40
N ALA A 18 -27.65 6.63 -0.65
CA ALA A 18 -26.39 7.07 -1.23
C ALA A 18 -25.79 5.89 -2.00
N ALA A 19 -25.49 6.07 -3.27
CA ALA A 19 -24.84 5.02 -4.06
C ALA A 19 -23.49 4.70 -3.38
N GLU A 20 -23.28 3.44 -3.05
CA GLU A 20 -22.03 2.96 -2.45
C GLU A 20 -21.45 1.87 -3.34
N PHE A 21 -20.13 1.83 -3.42
CA PHE A 21 -19.39 0.73 -4.02
C PHE A 21 -18.38 0.18 -3.00
N THR A 22 -17.97 -1.08 -3.23
CA THR A 22 -17.19 -1.84 -2.26
C THR A 22 -15.79 -2.12 -2.76
N GLY A 23 -14.81 -2.06 -1.87
CA GLY A 23 -13.45 -2.45 -2.14
C GLY A 23 -12.84 -3.19 -0.95
N ALA A 24 -11.86 -4.03 -1.21
CA ALA A 24 -11.12 -4.69 -0.13
C ALA A 24 -9.67 -4.95 -0.51
N GLY A 25 -8.80 -5.00 0.48
CA GLY A 25 -7.43 -5.44 0.25
C GLY A 25 -6.39 -4.72 1.06
N ALA A 26 -5.36 -4.24 0.38
CA ALA A 26 -4.14 -3.70 0.96
C ALA A 26 -4.38 -2.69 2.10
N THR A 27 -3.64 -2.87 3.20
CA THR A 27 -3.61 -1.90 4.31
C THR A 27 -2.62 -0.78 4.03
N PHE A 28 -1.67 -0.98 3.14
CA PHE A 28 -0.68 0.01 2.72
C PHE A 28 -1.33 1.34 2.28
N PRO A 29 -2.29 1.38 1.33
CA PRO A 29 -2.89 2.63 0.88
C PRO A 29 -4.08 3.08 1.74
N TYR A 30 -4.49 2.33 2.77
CA TYR A 30 -5.72 2.62 3.52
C TYR A 30 -5.79 4.05 4.08
N PRO A 31 -4.72 4.63 4.67
CA PRO A 31 -4.76 6.00 5.15
C PRO A 31 -5.18 7.02 4.09
N ILE A 32 -4.65 6.89 2.87
CA ILE A 32 -5.00 7.80 1.77
C ILE A 32 -6.35 7.46 1.14
N TYR A 33 -6.70 6.18 1.02
CA TYR A 33 -8.02 5.79 0.50
C TYR A 33 -9.15 6.28 1.40
N ALA A 34 -8.99 6.22 2.72
CA ALA A 34 -9.97 6.75 3.67
C ALA A 34 -10.14 8.28 3.50
N LYS A 35 -9.03 9.01 3.35
CA LYS A 35 -9.06 10.46 3.13
C LYS A 35 -9.70 10.84 1.80
N TRP A 36 -9.37 10.12 0.73
CA TRP A 36 -10.01 10.31 -0.58
C TRP A 36 -11.51 9.98 -0.54
N ALA A 37 -11.89 8.88 0.12
CA ALA A 37 -13.28 8.47 0.24
C ALA A 37 -14.14 9.49 0.99
N GLU A 38 -13.63 10.06 2.08
CA GLU A 38 -14.29 11.14 2.82
C GLU A 38 -14.52 12.38 1.94
N ALA A 39 -13.47 12.86 1.28
CA ALA A 39 -13.53 14.04 0.41
C ALA A 39 -14.41 13.80 -0.83
N TYR A 40 -14.37 12.60 -1.42
CA TYR A 40 -15.21 12.21 -2.55
C TYR A 40 -16.68 12.16 -2.16
N LYS A 41 -17.01 11.56 -1.01
CA LYS A 41 -18.38 11.51 -0.50
C LYS A 41 -18.93 12.93 -0.22
N ALA A 42 -18.09 13.79 0.36
CA ALA A 42 -18.48 15.19 0.61
C ALA A 42 -18.80 15.95 -0.69
N SER A 43 -18.08 15.67 -1.78
CA SER A 43 -18.24 16.37 -3.07
C SER A 43 -19.31 15.74 -4.00
N THR A 44 -19.60 14.45 -3.88
CA THR A 44 -20.44 13.72 -4.83
C THR A 44 -21.65 13.04 -4.21
N GLY A 45 -21.68 12.86 -2.89
CA GLY A 45 -22.68 12.05 -2.18
C GLY A 45 -22.44 10.53 -2.30
N ILE A 46 -21.43 10.07 -3.08
CA ILE A 46 -21.18 8.64 -3.32
C ILE A 46 -20.16 8.14 -2.30
N GLY A 47 -20.46 7.04 -1.61
CA GLY A 47 -19.63 6.43 -0.60
C GLY A 47 -18.76 5.29 -1.14
N LEU A 48 -17.59 5.10 -0.54
CA LEU A 48 -16.77 3.90 -0.67
C LEU A 48 -16.78 3.14 0.66
N ASN A 49 -17.16 1.85 0.61
CA ASN A 49 -16.95 0.91 1.71
C ASN A 49 -15.69 0.09 1.42
N TYR A 50 -14.57 0.46 2.04
CA TYR A 50 -13.29 -0.21 1.86
C TYR A 50 -12.91 -1.03 3.08
N GLN A 51 -12.63 -2.32 2.88
CA GLN A 51 -12.17 -3.25 3.91
C GLN A 51 -10.66 -3.42 3.86
N SER A 52 -9.94 -2.86 4.84
CA SER A 52 -8.48 -2.98 4.99
C SER A 52 -8.13 -4.35 5.60
N ILE A 53 -7.93 -5.37 4.76
CA ILE A 53 -7.76 -6.78 5.15
C ILE A 53 -6.48 -7.44 4.61
N GLY A 54 -5.61 -6.64 4.02
CA GLY A 54 -4.36 -7.06 3.37
C GLY A 54 -4.55 -7.48 1.90
N SER A 55 -3.48 -7.34 1.11
CA SER A 55 -3.46 -7.58 -0.34
C SER A 55 -3.95 -8.98 -0.70
N GLY A 56 -3.53 -10.00 0.02
CA GLY A 56 -4.00 -11.38 -0.20
C GLY A 56 -5.51 -11.53 0.01
N GLY A 57 -6.09 -10.77 0.95
CA GLY A 57 -7.53 -10.67 1.16
C GLY A 57 -8.24 -10.04 -0.04
N GLY A 58 -7.72 -8.90 -0.52
CA GLY A 58 -8.23 -8.18 -1.68
C GLY A 58 -8.21 -9.03 -2.95
N ILE A 59 -7.07 -9.67 -3.24
CA ILE A 59 -6.93 -10.57 -4.39
C ILE A 59 -7.97 -11.70 -4.34
N ARG A 60 -8.16 -12.34 -3.17
CA ARG A 60 -9.16 -13.41 -3.03
C ARG A 60 -10.59 -12.90 -3.23
N GLN A 61 -10.94 -11.75 -2.67
CA GLN A 61 -12.29 -11.21 -2.77
C GLN A 61 -12.64 -10.76 -4.19
N ILE A 62 -11.70 -10.11 -4.90
CA ILE A 62 -11.98 -9.72 -6.29
C ILE A 62 -12.11 -10.94 -7.22
N LYS A 63 -11.29 -11.97 -7.04
CA LYS A 63 -11.42 -13.24 -7.78
C LYS A 63 -12.76 -13.94 -7.49
N ALA A 64 -13.22 -13.88 -6.25
CA ALA A 64 -14.52 -14.43 -5.82
C ALA A 64 -15.70 -13.52 -6.19
N LYS A 65 -15.46 -12.34 -6.79
CA LYS A 65 -16.49 -11.34 -7.17
C LYS A 65 -17.36 -10.88 -5.98
N THR A 66 -16.78 -10.78 -4.79
CA THR A 66 -17.49 -10.34 -3.56
C THR A 66 -17.29 -8.85 -3.28
N VAL A 67 -16.48 -8.18 -4.07
CA VAL A 67 -16.24 -6.72 -4.03
C VAL A 67 -16.14 -6.18 -5.45
N ASP A 68 -16.36 -4.88 -5.61
CA ASP A 68 -16.30 -4.21 -6.91
C ASP A 68 -14.86 -3.96 -7.37
N PHE A 69 -13.93 -3.81 -6.41
CA PHE A 69 -12.49 -3.79 -6.70
C PHE A 69 -11.68 -4.43 -5.57
N GLY A 70 -10.55 -5.04 -5.93
CA GLY A 70 -9.51 -5.45 -5.01
C GLY A 70 -8.37 -4.44 -4.98
N ALA A 71 -7.66 -4.34 -3.85
CA ALA A 71 -6.43 -3.56 -3.77
C ALA A 71 -5.26 -4.42 -3.32
N SER A 72 -4.10 -4.29 -3.99
CA SER A 72 -2.90 -5.07 -3.71
C SER A 72 -1.64 -4.28 -3.98
N ASP A 73 -0.66 -4.36 -3.06
CA ASP A 73 0.68 -3.79 -3.29
C ASP A 73 1.62 -4.81 -3.96
N MET A 74 1.15 -6.04 -4.16
CA MET A 74 1.73 -7.01 -5.07
C MET A 74 0.93 -6.99 -6.37
N PRO A 75 1.48 -6.48 -7.48
CA PRO A 75 0.82 -6.58 -8.77
C PRO A 75 0.66 -8.05 -9.19
N LEU A 76 -0.43 -8.36 -9.87
CA LEU A 76 -0.60 -9.68 -10.50
C LEU A 76 0.13 -9.72 -11.83
N LYS A 77 0.72 -10.87 -12.13
CA LYS A 77 1.37 -11.08 -13.43
C LYS A 77 0.34 -11.09 -14.56
N PRO A 78 0.72 -10.68 -15.79
CA PRO A 78 -0.20 -10.64 -16.92
C PRO A 78 -0.96 -11.96 -17.14
N GLU A 79 -0.29 -13.09 -16.99
CA GLU A 79 -0.89 -14.42 -17.18
C GLU A 79 -1.97 -14.71 -16.12
N GLU A 80 -1.76 -14.22 -14.91
CA GLU A 80 -2.74 -14.36 -13.81
C GLU A 80 -3.93 -13.43 -14.02
N LEU A 81 -3.70 -12.19 -14.47
CA LEU A 81 -4.76 -11.25 -14.83
C LEU A 81 -5.66 -11.82 -15.94
N ASP A 82 -5.06 -12.35 -16.99
CA ASP A 82 -5.81 -12.90 -18.13
C ASP A 82 -6.60 -14.15 -17.72
N LYS A 83 -6.00 -15.06 -16.95
CA LYS A 83 -6.68 -16.26 -16.43
C LYS A 83 -7.93 -15.92 -15.62
N GLU A 84 -7.87 -14.88 -14.81
CA GLU A 84 -8.97 -14.47 -13.92
C GLU A 84 -9.91 -13.42 -14.56
N GLY A 85 -9.64 -13.00 -15.81
CA GLY A 85 -10.40 -11.94 -16.48
C GLY A 85 -10.30 -10.58 -15.79
N LEU A 86 -9.15 -10.33 -15.14
CA LEU A 86 -8.86 -9.11 -14.41
C LEU A 86 -7.99 -8.16 -15.22
N THR A 87 -8.03 -6.90 -14.89
CA THR A 87 -7.01 -5.90 -15.20
C THR A 87 -6.62 -5.16 -13.93
N GLN A 88 -5.46 -4.50 -13.96
CA GLN A 88 -4.98 -3.72 -12.82
C GLN A 88 -4.41 -2.37 -13.28
N PHE A 89 -4.39 -1.43 -12.34
CA PHE A 89 -3.74 -0.13 -12.52
C PHE A 89 -3.20 0.41 -11.20
N PRO A 90 -2.06 1.14 -11.20
CA PRO A 90 -1.49 1.73 -9.99
C PRO A 90 -2.33 2.92 -9.53
N ALA A 91 -2.61 3.00 -8.23
CA ALA A 91 -3.39 4.09 -7.64
C ALA A 91 -2.51 5.11 -6.90
N ILE A 92 -1.47 4.64 -6.20
CA ILE A 92 -0.62 5.46 -5.34
C ILE A 92 0.74 4.76 -5.15
N ILE A 93 1.80 5.53 -4.87
CA ILE A 93 3.13 5.03 -4.52
C ILE A 93 3.44 5.44 -3.09
N GLY A 94 4.19 4.61 -2.37
CA GLY A 94 4.68 4.90 -1.02
C GLY A 94 5.89 4.05 -0.66
N GLY A 95 6.37 4.16 0.58
CA GLY A 95 7.54 3.44 1.07
C GLY A 95 7.22 2.53 2.25
N VAL A 96 7.83 1.34 2.26
CA VAL A 96 7.89 0.49 3.45
C VAL A 96 9.12 0.87 4.25
N VAL A 97 8.95 1.10 5.54
CA VAL A 97 10.02 1.60 6.41
C VAL A 97 10.28 0.65 7.58
N PRO A 98 11.56 0.45 7.95
CA PRO A 98 11.90 -0.25 9.18
C PRO A 98 11.56 0.62 10.38
N VAL A 99 10.79 0.08 11.31
CA VAL A 99 10.36 0.76 12.54
C VAL A 99 10.89 0.02 13.76
N TYR A 100 11.11 0.76 14.83
CA TYR A 100 11.69 0.20 16.05
C TYR A 100 11.12 0.87 17.32
N ASN A 101 11.34 0.22 18.47
CA ASN A 101 11.02 0.77 19.79
C ASN A 101 12.26 0.73 20.69
N LEU A 102 13.02 1.82 20.66
CA LEU A 102 14.24 2.02 21.47
C LEU A 102 14.16 3.39 22.14
N ASP A 103 14.33 3.40 23.46
CA ASP A 103 14.32 4.65 24.23
C ASP A 103 15.46 5.58 23.83
N GLY A 104 15.16 6.85 23.63
CA GLY A 104 16.16 7.90 23.38
C GLY A 104 16.77 7.89 21.98
N ILE A 105 16.27 7.04 21.05
CA ILE A 105 16.72 7.03 19.66
C ILE A 105 15.60 7.58 18.76
N GLU A 106 15.77 8.84 18.35
CA GLU A 106 14.79 9.57 17.57
C GLU A 106 14.64 9.03 16.13
N PRO A 107 13.51 9.31 15.46
CA PRO A 107 13.29 8.93 14.06
C PRO A 107 14.44 9.36 13.16
N GLY A 108 14.90 8.46 12.29
CA GLY A 108 15.97 8.70 11.32
C GLY A 108 17.39 8.69 11.89
N LYS A 109 17.58 8.56 13.21
CA LYS A 109 18.93 8.52 13.83
C LYS A 109 19.59 7.16 13.72
N LEU A 110 18.82 6.09 13.68
CA LEU A 110 19.34 4.73 13.46
C LEU A 110 19.58 4.50 11.97
N ARG A 111 20.73 3.95 11.63
CA ARG A 111 21.12 3.52 10.28
C ARG A 111 21.10 2.01 10.20
N LEU A 112 20.51 1.47 9.14
CA LEU A 112 20.51 0.02 8.87
C LEU A 112 20.89 -0.24 7.41
N THR A 113 21.64 -1.33 7.19
CA THR A 113 21.90 -1.83 5.84
C THR A 113 20.92 -2.96 5.51
N PRO A 114 20.68 -3.25 4.22
CA PRO A 114 19.87 -4.41 3.83
C PRO A 114 20.38 -5.73 4.42
N GLU A 115 21.70 -5.89 4.55
CA GLU A 115 22.32 -7.04 5.17
C GLU A 115 21.96 -7.18 6.66
N ILE A 116 22.06 -6.08 7.42
CA ILE A 116 21.66 -6.08 8.85
C ILE A 116 20.18 -6.41 8.98
N VAL A 117 19.32 -5.77 8.20
CA VAL A 117 17.87 -6.03 8.21
C VAL A 117 17.56 -7.49 7.87
N ALA A 118 18.19 -8.02 6.82
CA ALA A 118 18.04 -9.44 6.46
C ALA A 118 18.48 -10.37 7.60
N ASN A 119 19.64 -10.11 8.22
CA ASN A 119 20.18 -10.92 9.31
C ASN A 119 19.33 -10.82 10.59
N ILE A 120 18.66 -9.69 10.86
CA ILE A 120 17.65 -9.60 11.92
C ILE A 120 16.47 -10.53 11.62
N HIS A 121 15.92 -10.50 10.43
CA HIS A 121 14.80 -11.38 10.03
C HIS A 121 15.19 -12.85 9.96
N LEU A 122 16.46 -13.17 9.64
CA LEU A 122 17.00 -14.53 9.66
C LEU A 122 17.30 -15.03 11.09
N GLY A 123 17.19 -14.19 12.11
CA GLY A 123 17.51 -14.51 13.50
C GLY A 123 19.02 -14.63 13.78
N LYS A 124 19.89 -14.09 12.92
CA LYS A 124 21.34 -14.08 13.08
C LYS A 124 21.81 -12.91 13.94
N ILE A 125 21.16 -11.75 13.81
CA ILE A 125 21.33 -10.58 14.66
C ILE A 125 20.13 -10.54 15.60
N THR A 126 20.38 -10.74 16.91
CA THR A 126 19.33 -10.87 17.92
C THR A 126 19.36 -9.80 19.00
N LYS A 127 20.37 -8.93 19.00
CA LYS A 127 20.51 -7.83 19.97
C LYS A 127 20.76 -6.50 19.28
N TRP A 128 20.25 -5.43 19.86
CA TRP A 128 20.44 -4.09 19.30
C TRP A 128 21.89 -3.58 19.39
N ASN A 129 22.66 -4.02 20.39
CA ASN A 129 24.09 -3.70 20.50
C ASN A 129 24.99 -4.69 19.75
N ASP A 130 24.48 -5.44 18.78
CA ASP A 130 25.30 -6.24 17.89
C ASP A 130 26.35 -5.38 17.19
N LYS A 131 27.58 -5.89 17.08
CA LYS A 131 28.69 -5.15 16.51
C LYS A 131 28.40 -4.63 15.10
N ALA A 132 27.68 -5.39 14.28
CA ALA A 132 27.33 -4.96 12.93
C ALA A 132 26.42 -3.71 12.93
N ILE A 133 25.55 -3.55 13.93
CA ILE A 133 24.70 -2.37 14.07
C ILE A 133 25.52 -1.21 14.68
N VAL A 134 26.28 -1.47 15.73
CA VAL A 134 27.09 -0.44 16.45
C VAL A 134 28.09 0.24 15.50
N ASP A 135 28.81 -0.53 14.71
CA ASP A 135 29.88 -0.02 13.83
C ASP A 135 29.41 1.03 12.82
N ILE A 136 28.13 0.95 12.38
CA ILE A 136 27.56 1.89 11.41
C ILE A 136 26.74 3.01 12.06
N ASN A 137 26.63 3.01 13.39
CA ASN A 137 25.90 3.99 14.18
C ASN A 137 26.76 4.69 15.24
N PRO A 138 27.91 5.31 14.85
CA PRO A 138 28.77 5.99 15.81
C PRO A 138 27.99 7.09 16.55
N GLY A 139 28.14 7.13 17.87
CA GLY A 139 27.47 8.11 18.74
C GLY A 139 26.00 7.76 19.10
N VAL A 140 25.44 6.68 18.60
CA VAL A 140 24.14 6.17 19.03
C VAL A 140 24.33 5.15 20.16
N ASN A 141 23.74 5.42 21.33
CA ASN A 141 23.82 4.48 22.46
C ASN A 141 22.81 3.34 22.30
N LEU A 142 23.25 2.26 21.68
CA LEU A 142 22.42 1.09 21.44
C LEU A 142 22.37 0.17 22.67
N PRO A 143 21.17 -0.14 23.21
CA PRO A 143 21.05 -0.93 24.43
C PRO A 143 21.34 -2.42 24.19
N ALA A 144 21.87 -3.11 25.21
CA ALA A 144 22.14 -4.54 25.19
C ALA A 144 20.86 -5.38 25.40
N ILE A 145 19.79 -5.07 24.66
CA ILE A 145 18.50 -5.79 24.73
C ILE A 145 18.24 -6.60 23.47
N ASN A 146 17.38 -7.61 23.58
CA ASN A 146 17.02 -8.46 22.46
C ASN A 146 16.15 -7.69 21.44
N ILE A 147 16.31 -8.04 20.17
CA ILE A 147 15.43 -7.61 19.08
C ILE A 147 14.23 -8.55 19.03
N THR A 148 13.03 -8.00 19.17
CA THR A 148 11.79 -8.74 18.91
C THR A 148 11.27 -8.37 17.53
N VAL A 149 11.38 -9.28 16.57
CA VAL A 149 10.92 -9.04 15.21
C VAL A 149 9.40 -9.10 15.16
N ILE A 150 8.78 -8.09 14.56
CA ILE A 150 7.34 -8.01 14.29
C ILE A 150 7.14 -8.06 12.77
N HIS A 151 6.45 -9.09 12.29
CA HIS A 151 6.12 -9.27 10.87
C HIS A 151 4.61 -9.34 10.65
N ARG A 152 4.17 -9.40 9.40
CA ARG A 152 2.74 -9.54 9.07
C ARG A 152 2.26 -10.97 9.26
N ALA A 153 1.04 -11.12 9.80
CA ALA A 153 0.35 -12.40 9.98
C ALA A 153 -0.72 -12.67 8.91
N ASP A 154 -1.05 -11.67 8.09
CA ASP A 154 -2.01 -11.74 6.99
C ASP A 154 -1.30 -11.73 5.63
N GLY A 155 -2.04 -12.00 4.55
CA GLY A 155 -1.53 -11.85 3.18
C GLY A 155 -1.30 -10.37 2.85
N SER A 156 -0.05 -9.93 2.88
CA SER A 156 0.36 -8.52 2.93
C SER A 156 1.17 -8.09 1.70
N GLY A 157 0.71 -7.07 0.98
CA GLY A 157 1.52 -6.43 -0.05
C GLY A 157 2.71 -5.66 0.52
N THR A 158 2.58 -5.10 1.73
CA THR A 158 3.72 -4.49 2.46
C THR A 158 4.82 -5.53 2.69
N THR A 159 4.45 -6.77 3.08
CA THR A 159 5.39 -7.90 3.17
C THR A 159 6.00 -8.23 1.81
N PHE A 160 5.21 -8.23 0.74
CA PHE A 160 5.74 -8.47 -0.61
C PHE A 160 6.80 -7.44 -1.00
N ILE A 161 6.52 -6.14 -0.83
CA ILE A 161 7.49 -5.06 -1.11
C ILE A 161 8.76 -5.27 -0.29
N TRP A 162 8.62 -5.53 1.01
CA TRP A 162 9.72 -5.72 1.94
C TRP A 162 10.59 -6.92 1.58
N THR A 163 9.98 -8.08 1.34
CA THR A 163 10.70 -9.32 1.00
C THR A 163 11.29 -9.28 -0.41
N ASN A 164 10.63 -8.65 -1.38
CA ASN A 164 11.20 -8.42 -2.71
C ASN A 164 12.43 -7.50 -2.65
N PHE A 165 12.37 -6.42 -1.86
CA PHE A 165 13.54 -5.56 -1.61
C PHE A 165 14.70 -6.36 -1.00
N LEU A 166 14.45 -7.07 0.11
CA LEU A 166 15.49 -7.84 0.80
C LEU A 166 16.02 -8.99 -0.06
N GLY A 167 15.16 -9.64 -0.84
CA GLY A 167 15.56 -10.71 -1.76
C GLY A 167 16.48 -10.22 -2.87
N LYS A 168 16.25 -9.02 -3.40
CA LYS A 168 17.13 -8.38 -4.39
C LYS A 168 18.48 -7.94 -3.80
N ALA A 169 18.47 -7.54 -2.52
CA ALA A 169 19.67 -7.00 -1.86
C ALA A 169 20.51 -8.06 -1.14
N HIS A 170 19.94 -9.22 -0.78
CA HIS A 170 20.59 -10.23 0.06
C HIS A 170 20.28 -11.65 -0.41
N PRO A 171 21.21 -12.32 -1.12
CA PRO A 171 20.96 -13.64 -1.74
C PRO A 171 20.54 -14.74 -0.75
N GLU A 172 21.10 -14.74 0.47
CA GLU A 172 20.74 -15.72 1.48
C GLU A 172 19.29 -15.52 1.97
N PHE A 173 18.85 -14.27 2.13
CA PHE A 173 17.44 -13.98 2.45
C PHE A 173 16.51 -14.48 1.33
N ALA A 174 16.88 -14.22 0.07
CA ALA A 174 16.13 -14.72 -1.08
C ALA A 174 15.96 -16.24 -1.05
N LYS A 175 17.02 -16.98 -0.69
CA LYS A 175 17.00 -18.44 -0.60
C LYS A 175 16.19 -18.96 0.61
N ALA A 176 16.32 -18.31 1.76
CA ALA A 176 15.76 -18.80 3.02
C ALA A 176 14.28 -18.42 3.21
N VAL A 177 13.89 -17.22 2.77
CA VAL A 177 12.56 -16.64 2.99
C VAL A 177 11.78 -16.50 1.68
N GLY A 178 12.47 -16.08 0.59
CA GLY A 178 11.85 -15.74 -0.68
C GLY A 178 11.07 -14.43 -0.63
N GLU A 179 10.12 -14.29 -1.55
CA GLU A 179 9.24 -13.12 -1.64
C GLU A 179 7.77 -13.53 -1.77
N GLY A 180 6.86 -12.71 -1.26
CA GLY A 180 5.43 -12.98 -1.38
C GLY A 180 4.59 -12.17 -0.41
N THR A 181 3.28 -12.25 -0.58
CA THR A 181 2.33 -11.65 0.39
C THR A 181 2.28 -12.40 1.71
N ALA A 182 2.70 -13.66 1.71
CA ALA A 182 2.85 -14.52 2.89
C ALA A 182 4.10 -15.38 2.69
N VAL A 183 5.03 -15.30 3.64
CA VAL A 183 6.28 -16.04 3.63
C VAL A 183 6.46 -16.76 4.97
N LYS A 184 7.32 -17.79 5.00
CA LYS A 184 7.68 -18.48 6.24
C LYS A 184 8.80 -17.68 6.94
N TRP A 185 8.44 -16.86 7.91
CA TRP A 185 9.41 -16.12 8.70
C TRP A 185 10.21 -17.05 9.64
N PRO A 186 11.54 -16.93 9.67
CA PRO A 186 12.39 -17.74 10.57
C PRO A 186 12.18 -17.40 12.05
N THR A 187 11.85 -16.14 12.36
CA THR A 187 11.66 -15.64 13.72
C THR A 187 10.64 -14.50 13.76
N GLY A 188 10.19 -14.16 14.95
CA GLY A 188 9.32 -13.03 15.19
C GLY A 188 7.88 -13.42 15.55
N VAL A 189 7.06 -12.40 15.74
CA VAL A 189 5.62 -12.52 16.04
C VAL A 189 4.79 -11.76 15.01
N GLY A 190 3.60 -12.27 14.73
CA GLY A 190 2.74 -11.72 13.69
C GLY A 190 1.84 -10.59 14.16
N GLY A 191 1.73 -9.52 13.37
CA GLY A 191 0.74 -8.44 13.49
C GLY A 191 -0.21 -8.44 12.29
N LYS A 192 -1.51 -8.26 12.52
CA LYS A 192 -2.50 -8.18 11.44
C LYS A 192 -2.57 -6.75 10.90
N GLY A 193 -2.33 -6.57 9.61
CA GLY A 193 -2.30 -5.27 8.95
C GLY A 193 -1.08 -4.43 9.33
N ASN A 194 -0.90 -3.28 8.67
CA ASN A 194 0.08 -2.28 9.10
C ASN A 194 -0.25 -1.77 10.51
N GLU A 195 -1.53 -1.65 10.84
CA GLU A 195 -2.06 -1.25 12.14
C GLU A 195 -1.56 -2.17 13.26
N GLY A 196 -1.69 -3.48 13.07
CA GLY A 196 -1.29 -4.48 14.07
C GLY A 196 0.23 -4.53 14.27
N VAL A 197 1.03 -4.40 13.20
CA VAL A 197 2.49 -4.28 13.31
C VAL A 197 2.85 -3.01 14.06
N ALA A 198 2.30 -1.85 13.67
CA ALA A 198 2.54 -0.56 14.32
C ALA A 198 2.24 -0.61 15.83
N ALA A 199 1.07 -1.13 16.20
CA ALA A 199 0.66 -1.25 17.61
C ALA A 199 1.59 -2.16 18.42
N GLN A 200 2.05 -3.28 17.84
CA GLN A 200 2.98 -4.17 18.55
C GLN A 200 4.36 -3.54 18.72
N VAL A 201 4.89 -2.88 17.68
CA VAL A 201 6.17 -2.17 17.78
C VAL A 201 6.13 -1.10 18.87
N GLN A 202 5.07 -0.29 18.93
CA GLN A 202 4.93 0.72 19.98
C GLN A 202 4.91 0.14 21.39
N ARG A 203 4.30 -1.03 21.56
CA ARG A 203 4.11 -1.63 22.88
C ARG A 203 5.32 -2.41 23.38
N LEU A 204 6.09 -3.05 22.49
CA LEU A 204 7.16 -3.96 22.85
C LEU A 204 8.52 -3.26 22.78
N LYS A 205 9.17 -3.07 23.92
CA LYS A 205 10.53 -2.53 24.01
C LYS A 205 11.52 -3.46 23.28
N GLY A 206 12.39 -2.90 22.46
CA GLY A 206 13.31 -3.66 21.63
C GLY A 206 12.65 -4.24 20.37
N ALA A 207 11.40 -3.91 20.07
CA ALA A 207 10.76 -4.35 18.83
C ALA A 207 11.42 -3.76 17.59
N PHE A 208 11.43 -4.57 16.53
CA PHE A 208 11.81 -4.21 15.17
C PHE A 208 10.72 -4.72 14.23
N GLY A 209 10.24 -3.88 13.31
CA GLY A 209 9.24 -4.27 12.33
C GLY A 209 9.32 -3.46 11.05
N TYR A 210 8.33 -3.62 10.19
CA TYR A 210 8.20 -2.83 8.96
C TYR A 210 6.72 -2.48 8.73
N VAL A 211 6.49 -1.24 8.34
CA VAL A 211 5.15 -0.72 8.01
C VAL A 211 5.25 0.23 6.81
N GLU A 212 4.11 0.54 6.20
CA GLU A 212 4.03 1.66 5.29
C GLU A 212 4.25 2.98 6.06
N TYR A 213 4.92 3.96 5.43
CA TYR A 213 5.47 5.14 6.11
C TYR A 213 4.43 6.04 6.79
N ALA A 214 3.21 6.18 6.22
CA ALA A 214 2.15 6.95 6.87
C ALA A 214 1.78 6.39 8.25
N TYR A 215 1.89 5.06 8.45
CA TYR A 215 1.64 4.44 9.77
C TYR A 215 2.73 4.81 10.78
N ALA A 216 4.00 4.85 10.37
CA ALA A 216 5.08 5.28 11.25
C ALA A 216 4.89 6.74 11.66
N LYS A 217 4.58 7.64 10.71
CA LYS A 217 4.36 9.08 10.96
C LYS A 217 3.14 9.33 11.86
N ARG A 218 1.99 8.76 11.52
CA ARG A 218 0.73 8.98 12.26
C ARG A 218 0.79 8.46 13.69
N ASN A 219 1.48 7.35 13.91
CA ASN A 219 1.64 6.74 15.23
C ASN A 219 2.91 7.21 15.95
N LYS A 220 3.69 8.11 15.36
CA LYS A 220 4.95 8.62 15.93
C LYS A 220 5.93 7.50 16.30
N ILE A 221 6.02 6.46 15.48
CA ILE A 221 6.95 5.35 15.69
C ILE A 221 8.28 5.71 15.05
N PRO A 222 9.41 5.59 15.76
CA PRO A 222 10.73 5.79 15.19
C PRO A 222 11.01 4.83 14.04
N TYR A 223 11.64 5.36 12.99
CA TYR A 223 12.04 4.64 11.79
C TYR A 223 13.52 4.86 11.50
N ALA A 224 14.18 3.91 10.85
CA ALA A 224 15.60 3.99 10.54
C ALA A 224 15.85 4.51 9.12
N ALA A 225 17.03 5.11 8.92
CA ALA A 225 17.59 5.32 7.61
C ALA A 225 18.06 3.98 7.02
N LEU A 226 17.82 3.76 5.73
CA LEU A 226 18.28 2.56 5.01
C LEU A 226 19.38 2.90 4.02
N LYS A 227 20.39 2.02 3.93
CA LYS A 227 21.38 2.08 2.87
C LYS A 227 20.75 1.61 1.56
N ASN A 228 20.76 2.46 0.54
CA ASN A 228 20.20 2.16 -0.76
C ASN A 228 21.21 1.41 -1.67
N LYS A 229 20.79 1.10 -2.90
CA LYS A 229 21.59 0.35 -3.87
C LYS A 229 22.88 1.05 -4.25
N ASP A 230 22.90 2.38 -4.24
CA ASP A 230 24.08 3.20 -4.56
C ASP A 230 24.98 3.44 -3.34
N GLY A 231 24.68 2.78 -2.20
CA GLY A 231 25.51 2.81 -1.00
C GLY A 231 25.27 4.01 -0.09
N VAL A 232 24.27 4.84 -0.34
CA VAL A 232 23.91 6.03 0.43
C VAL A 232 22.87 5.68 1.49
N PHE A 233 23.00 6.21 2.70
CA PHE A 233 21.94 6.14 3.70
C PHE A 233 20.90 7.22 3.40
N VAL A 234 19.68 6.82 3.15
CA VAL A 234 18.54 7.69 2.83
C VAL A 234 17.48 7.61 3.92
N LEU A 235 16.77 8.70 4.11
CA LEU A 235 15.57 8.77 4.96
C LEU A 235 14.31 8.58 4.12
N PRO A 236 13.26 7.99 4.69
CA PRO A 236 12.00 7.87 3.95
C PRO A 236 11.27 9.22 3.95
N ASP A 237 10.88 9.66 2.77
CA ASP A 237 9.95 10.75 2.51
C ASP A 237 9.40 10.63 1.08
N ASP A 238 8.45 11.50 0.71
CA ASP A 238 7.86 11.50 -0.62
C ASP A 238 8.89 11.73 -1.73
N SER A 239 9.93 12.52 -1.47
CA SER A 239 11.00 12.83 -2.45
C SER A 239 11.86 11.60 -2.76
N THR A 240 12.20 10.79 -1.74
CA THR A 240 12.99 9.57 -1.90
C THR A 240 12.17 8.42 -2.53
N PHE A 241 10.85 8.40 -2.30
CA PHE A 241 9.95 7.50 -3.02
C PHE A 241 9.77 7.91 -4.49
N LYS A 242 9.67 9.24 -4.78
CA LYS A 242 9.68 9.77 -6.15
C LYS A 242 10.98 9.42 -6.87
N ALA A 243 12.12 9.55 -6.20
CA ALA A 243 13.42 9.20 -6.77
C ALA A 243 13.49 7.70 -7.16
N ALA A 244 12.96 6.80 -6.34
CA ALA A 244 12.89 5.38 -6.67
C ALA A 244 11.94 5.09 -7.84
N ALA A 245 10.89 5.89 -8.04
CA ALA A 245 9.92 5.73 -9.13
C ALA A 245 10.31 6.47 -10.42
N ALA A 246 11.35 7.32 -10.39
CA ALA A 246 11.68 8.23 -11.50
C ALA A 246 11.98 7.54 -12.83
N ASN A 247 12.52 6.31 -12.80
CA ASN A 247 12.87 5.52 -13.97
C ASN A 247 11.85 4.41 -14.26
N ALA A 248 10.66 4.48 -13.69
CA ALA A 248 9.62 3.47 -13.86
C ALA A 248 9.00 3.52 -15.26
N ASP A 249 9.26 2.50 -16.07
CA ASP A 249 8.74 2.40 -17.45
C ASP A 249 7.34 1.75 -17.48
N TRP A 250 6.34 2.50 -17.04
CA TRP A 250 4.94 2.06 -17.02
C TRP A 250 4.38 1.77 -18.42
N LYS A 251 4.87 2.48 -19.42
CA LYS A 251 4.39 2.33 -20.81
C LYS A 251 4.71 0.96 -21.38
N ASN A 252 5.87 0.43 -21.03
CA ASN A 252 6.34 -0.87 -21.52
C ASN A 252 6.16 -2.00 -20.48
N ALA A 253 5.34 -1.78 -19.43
CA ALA A 253 5.05 -2.76 -18.41
C ALA A 253 3.76 -3.55 -18.76
N PRO A 254 3.84 -4.81 -19.24
CA PRO A 254 2.67 -5.61 -19.59
C PRO A 254 1.75 -5.78 -18.36
N GLY A 255 0.43 -5.55 -18.55
CA GLY A 255 -0.53 -5.58 -17.46
C GLY A 255 -0.24 -4.55 -16.35
N MET A 256 0.55 -3.50 -16.64
CA MET A 256 1.07 -2.55 -15.66
C MET A 256 1.83 -3.22 -14.49
N TYR A 257 2.43 -4.38 -14.73
CA TYR A 257 3.24 -5.08 -13.74
C TYR A 257 4.61 -4.41 -13.60
N LEU A 258 4.82 -3.68 -12.52
CA LEU A 258 6.07 -2.97 -12.29
C LEU A 258 6.43 -2.95 -10.80
N LEU A 259 7.70 -3.21 -10.48
CA LEU A 259 8.24 -3.25 -9.13
C LEU A 259 9.26 -2.14 -8.93
N LEU A 260 9.03 -1.30 -7.91
CA LEU A 260 9.84 -0.11 -7.62
C LEU A 260 10.90 -0.35 -6.54
N THR A 261 11.06 -1.57 -6.07
CA THR A 261 12.03 -1.93 -5.04
C THR A 261 13.45 -1.99 -5.59
N TRP A 262 14.43 -1.59 -4.78
CA TRP A 262 15.87 -1.72 -5.05
C TRP A 262 16.33 -1.02 -6.34
N GLN A 263 15.75 0.16 -6.60
CA GLN A 263 16.13 0.98 -7.76
C GLN A 263 17.47 1.69 -7.51
N SER A 264 18.21 1.94 -8.59
CA SER A 264 19.40 2.79 -8.56
C SER A 264 19.01 4.25 -8.43
N GLY A 265 19.87 5.05 -7.83
CA GLY A 265 19.68 6.47 -7.57
C GLY A 265 20.11 6.82 -6.15
N LYS A 266 21.01 7.82 -6.02
CA LYS A 266 21.58 8.22 -4.72
C LYS A 266 20.53 8.59 -3.67
N ASP A 267 19.35 9.05 -4.13
CA ASP A 267 18.25 9.47 -3.26
C ASP A 267 17.09 8.45 -3.25
N ALA A 268 17.21 7.31 -3.98
CA ALA A 268 16.16 6.33 -4.10
C ALA A 268 15.93 5.54 -2.80
N TRP A 269 14.69 5.55 -2.28
CA TRP A 269 14.30 4.69 -1.14
C TRP A 269 14.23 3.22 -1.58
N PRO A 270 14.92 2.29 -0.91
CA PRO A 270 15.07 0.92 -1.41
C PRO A 270 13.80 0.06 -1.38
N ALA A 271 12.88 0.34 -0.47
CA ALA A 271 11.64 -0.42 -0.30
C ALA A 271 10.40 0.40 -0.74
N THR A 272 10.48 1.00 -1.93
CA THR A 272 9.36 1.73 -2.56
C THR A 272 8.46 0.75 -3.30
N GLY A 273 7.14 0.99 -3.26
CA GLY A 273 6.16 0.19 -3.99
C GLY A 273 4.94 1.00 -4.40
N ALA A 274 4.19 0.48 -5.37
CA ALA A 274 2.89 0.99 -5.76
C ALA A 274 1.79 0.10 -5.20
N SER A 275 0.62 0.68 -4.93
CA SER A 275 -0.60 -0.07 -4.67
C SER A 275 -1.46 -0.08 -5.92
N PHE A 276 -1.97 -1.26 -6.28
CA PHE A 276 -2.73 -1.51 -7.49
C PHE A 276 -4.18 -1.78 -7.19
N ILE A 277 -5.05 -1.31 -8.07
CA ILE A 277 -6.47 -1.64 -8.11
C ILE A 277 -6.69 -2.77 -9.10
N LEU A 278 -7.41 -3.78 -8.68
CA LEU A 278 -7.78 -4.96 -9.46
C LEU A 278 -9.27 -4.92 -9.73
N MET A 279 -9.68 -5.02 -11.00
CA MET A 279 -11.08 -5.07 -11.40
C MET A 279 -11.29 -6.09 -12.51
N HIS A 280 -12.49 -6.67 -12.58
CA HIS A 280 -12.85 -7.51 -13.72
C HIS A 280 -12.95 -6.68 -15.00
N LYS A 281 -12.39 -7.18 -16.12
CA LYS A 281 -12.52 -6.55 -17.45
C LYS A 281 -14.00 -6.47 -17.86
N GLN A 282 -14.74 -7.56 -17.63
CA GLN A 282 -16.19 -7.62 -17.86
C GLN A 282 -16.92 -7.30 -16.56
N GLN A 283 -17.58 -6.16 -16.50
CA GLN A 283 -18.34 -5.71 -15.34
C GLN A 283 -19.76 -6.28 -15.38
N ALA A 284 -20.22 -6.86 -14.27
CA ALA A 284 -21.58 -7.37 -14.14
C ALA A 284 -22.62 -6.23 -14.09
N ASP A 285 -22.24 -5.11 -13.47
CA ASP A 285 -22.99 -3.85 -13.47
C ASP A 285 -22.11 -2.71 -13.97
N ALA A 286 -22.47 -2.13 -15.11
CA ALA A 286 -21.76 -1.02 -15.73
C ALA A 286 -21.79 0.27 -14.88
N LEU A 287 -22.84 0.49 -14.08
CA LEU A 287 -22.96 1.69 -13.25
C LEU A 287 -21.99 1.61 -12.06
N THR A 288 -21.96 0.49 -11.38
CA THR A 288 -21.02 0.25 -10.27
C THR A 288 -19.56 0.28 -10.74
N GLY A 289 -19.23 -0.44 -11.85
CA GLY A 289 -17.89 -0.39 -12.42
C GLY A 289 -17.45 1.04 -12.78
N ARG A 290 -18.37 1.83 -13.36
CA ARG A 290 -18.11 3.26 -13.66
C ARG A 290 -17.96 4.09 -12.39
N ALA A 291 -18.68 3.80 -11.31
CA ALA A 291 -18.54 4.52 -10.04
C ALA A 291 -17.13 4.32 -9.44
N VAL A 292 -16.60 3.08 -9.47
CA VAL A 292 -15.21 2.79 -9.06
C VAL A 292 -14.21 3.61 -9.89
N LEU A 293 -14.32 3.59 -11.23
CA LEU A 293 -13.41 4.34 -12.10
C LEU A 293 -13.50 5.84 -11.86
N LYS A 294 -14.71 6.40 -11.65
CA LYS A 294 -14.90 7.82 -11.32
C LYS A 294 -14.26 8.21 -9.99
N PHE A 295 -14.30 7.33 -9.00
CA PHE A 295 -13.60 7.56 -7.73
C PHE A 295 -12.09 7.69 -7.93
N PHE A 296 -11.45 6.77 -8.65
CA PHE A 296 -10.01 6.83 -8.90
C PHE A 296 -9.64 7.98 -9.85
N ASP A 297 -10.46 8.30 -10.85
CA ASP A 297 -10.27 9.49 -11.70
C ASP A 297 -10.33 10.78 -10.87
N TRP A 298 -11.31 10.89 -9.96
CA TRP A 298 -11.42 12.01 -9.03
C TRP A 298 -10.20 12.08 -8.10
N SER A 299 -9.74 10.93 -7.58
CA SER A 299 -8.56 10.85 -6.72
C SER A 299 -7.29 11.30 -7.45
N TYR A 300 -7.13 10.93 -8.71
CA TYR A 300 -6.03 11.42 -9.54
C TYR A 300 -6.10 12.93 -9.81
N LYS A 301 -7.28 13.51 -9.93
CA LYS A 301 -7.45 14.94 -10.20
C LYS A 301 -7.35 15.82 -8.96
N ASN A 302 -7.83 15.34 -7.83
CA ASN A 302 -8.04 16.14 -6.62
C ASN A 302 -7.23 15.63 -5.41
N GLY A 303 -6.69 14.42 -5.48
CA GLY A 303 -6.06 13.71 -4.35
C GLY A 303 -4.59 14.06 -4.09
N GLY A 304 -3.93 14.81 -4.97
CA GLY A 304 -2.48 15.05 -4.92
C GLY A 304 -2.02 15.64 -3.59
N LYS A 305 -2.62 16.78 -3.18
CA LYS A 305 -2.28 17.42 -1.90
C LYS A 305 -2.53 16.50 -0.69
N MET A 306 -3.62 15.72 -0.72
CA MET A 306 -3.93 14.78 0.33
C MET A 306 -2.90 13.64 0.42
N SER A 307 -2.35 13.24 -0.74
CA SER A 307 -1.27 12.26 -0.80
C SER A 307 0.01 12.80 -0.17
N GLU A 308 0.42 14.01 -0.54
CA GLU A 308 1.61 14.68 0.02
C GLU A 308 1.52 14.87 1.54
N GLU A 309 0.36 15.26 2.07
CA GLU A 309 0.12 15.41 3.51
C GLU A 309 0.31 14.10 4.30
N LEU A 310 0.19 12.95 3.64
CA LEU A 310 0.40 11.61 4.19
C LEU A 310 1.70 10.95 3.71
N GLU A 311 2.57 11.71 3.03
CA GLU A 311 3.87 11.25 2.51
C GLU A 311 3.75 10.13 1.45
N TYR A 312 2.61 10.08 0.75
CA TYR A 312 2.47 9.26 -0.46
C TYR A 312 2.86 10.05 -1.69
N VAL A 313 3.33 9.35 -2.70
CA VAL A 313 3.60 9.91 -4.02
C VAL A 313 2.39 9.71 -4.93
N HIS A 314 1.80 10.82 -5.35
CA HIS A 314 0.73 10.83 -6.34
C HIS A 314 1.23 10.31 -7.69
N MET A 315 0.35 9.64 -8.45
CA MET A 315 0.74 9.11 -9.75
C MET A 315 1.11 10.23 -10.72
N PRO A 316 2.20 10.08 -11.52
CA PRO A 316 2.56 11.06 -12.55
C PRO A 316 1.47 11.21 -13.62
N ALA A 317 1.36 12.42 -14.20
CA ALA A 317 0.30 12.74 -15.15
C ALA A 317 0.29 11.89 -16.42
N ASP A 318 1.47 11.49 -16.91
CA ASP A 318 1.63 10.59 -18.06
C ASP A 318 1.16 9.16 -17.72
N VAL A 319 1.42 8.70 -16.50
CA VAL A 319 0.93 7.39 -16.01
C VAL A 319 -0.58 7.42 -15.84
N ILE A 320 -1.15 8.50 -15.28
CA ILE A 320 -2.60 8.66 -15.16
C ILE A 320 -3.26 8.60 -16.55
N LYS A 321 -2.70 9.28 -17.54
CA LYS A 321 -3.20 9.24 -18.92
C LYS A 321 -3.18 7.81 -19.48
N LEU A 322 -2.06 7.09 -19.31
CA LEU A 322 -1.95 5.69 -19.70
C LEU A 322 -2.99 4.79 -19.02
N VAL A 323 -3.23 4.99 -17.73
CA VAL A 323 -4.25 4.28 -16.96
C VAL A 323 -5.65 4.53 -17.54
N GLN A 324 -6.00 5.79 -17.83
CA GLN A 324 -7.31 6.15 -18.40
C GLN A 324 -7.50 5.58 -19.83
N GLU A 325 -6.44 5.52 -20.64
CA GLU A 325 -6.46 4.86 -21.95
C GLU A 325 -6.70 3.35 -21.81
N ASN A 326 -6.05 2.71 -20.85
CA ASN A 326 -6.29 1.29 -20.53
C ASN A 326 -7.75 1.06 -20.06
N TRP A 327 -8.33 1.95 -19.26
CA TRP A 327 -9.71 1.84 -18.84
C TRP A 327 -10.70 1.83 -20.01
N LYS A 328 -10.49 2.68 -21.04
CA LYS A 328 -11.33 2.72 -22.25
C LYS A 328 -11.27 1.40 -23.02
N ARG A 329 -10.10 0.79 -23.11
CA ARG A 329 -9.86 -0.47 -23.81
C ARG A 329 -10.43 -1.67 -23.05
N ASP A 330 -10.17 -1.74 -21.74
CA ASP A 330 -10.27 -2.98 -20.97
C ASP A 330 -11.65 -3.16 -20.29
N PHE A 331 -12.31 -2.09 -19.86
CA PHE A 331 -13.55 -2.23 -19.10
C PHE A 331 -14.80 -2.19 -19.97
N LYS A 332 -15.56 -3.30 -19.93
CA LYS A 332 -16.80 -3.49 -20.68
C LYS A 332 -17.98 -3.74 -19.74
N GLY A 333 -19.15 -3.22 -20.11
CA GLY A 333 -20.42 -3.53 -19.46
C GLY A 333 -21.02 -4.86 -19.93
N PRO A 334 -22.19 -5.25 -19.39
CA PRO A 334 -22.86 -6.50 -19.78
C PRO A 334 -23.19 -6.55 -21.27
N ASP A 335 -23.37 -5.41 -21.90
CA ASP A 335 -23.65 -5.22 -23.33
C ASP A 335 -22.40 -5.25 -24.23
N GLY A 336 -21.21 -5.46 -23.65
CA GLY A 336 -19.91 -5.43 -24.33
C GLY A 336 -19.40 -4.03 -24.67
N ASN A 337 -20.14 -2.98 -24.34
CA ASN A 337 -19.72 -1.59 -24.59
C ASN A 337 -18.73 -1.11 -23.52
N ALA A 338 -17.83 -0.20 -23.90
CA ALA A 338 -16.91 0.42 -22.96
C ALA A 338 -17.69 1.22 -21.88
N ILE A 339 -17.35 0.99 -20.61
CA ILE A 339 -17.96 1.73 -19.49
C ILE A 339 -17.24 3.06 -19.21
N TRP A 340 -16.02 3.23 -19.73
CA TRP A 340 -15.24 4.47 -19.64
C TRP A 340 -15.07 5.06 -21.05
N LYS A 341 -15.28 6.38 -21.20
CA LYS A 341 -15.24 7.09 -22.50
C LYS A 341 -14.08 8.07 -22.57
#